data_ff56a7ed63460256e7d0d120b286582c
#
_entry.id   ff56a7ed63460256e7d0d120b286582c
#
_cell.length_a   1.000
_cell.length_b   1.000
_cell.length_c   1.000
_cell.angle_alpha   90.00
_cell.angle_beta   90.00
_cell.angle_gamma   90.00
#
_symmetry.space_group_name_H-M   'P 1'
#
loop_
_entity.id
_entity.type
_entity.pdbx_description
1 polymer ?
#
loop_
_entity_poly.entity_id
_entity_poly.type
_entity_poly.pdbx_seq_one_letter_code
_entity_poly.pdbx_strand_id
1 'polypeptide(L)'
;IFKDGAKIYDFDNDHLKEDSKELNKKLQEIDFSYPVKNIWGKTTNIKPFDLGYLIIDNKNRLFNLKKENNNIQIKEIEYPKNIDIVYINIAENKQQNLSGYAIDKNSNFYLLTWDFEFIKLDLKEFDYKKMRLKFIADPVNYLIRYDDQKNYYAVIYSKDDYKKIKEINFKD
;
A
#
# COMPACT_ATOMS: atom_id res chain seq x y z
N ILE A 1 6.60 16.25 -1.03
CA ILE A 1 5.63 16.68 -0.01
C ILE A 1 6.40 17.33 1.15
N PHE A 2 5.97 18.52 1.56
CA PHE A 2 6.64 19.37 2.56
C PHE A 2 5.83 19.40 3.85
N LYS A 3 6.35 20.11 4.87
CA LYS A 3 5.68 20.23 6.17
C LYS A 3 4.31 20.90 6.10
N ASP A 4 4.06 21.69 5.08
CA ASP A 4 2.93 22.62 4.95
C ASP A 4 2.30 22.64 3.54
N GLY A 5 2.61 21.67 2.69
CA GLY A 5 2.07 21.57 1.36
C GLY A 5 2.68 20.49 0.49
N ALA A 6 2.14 20.33 -0.71
CA ALA A 6 2.63 19.39 -1.72
C ALA A 6 3.06 20.16 -2.98
N LYS A 7 4.12 19.67 -3.62
CA LYS A 7 4.59 20.19 -4.89
C LYS A 7 4.77 19.04 -5.87
N ILE A 8 4.30 19.25 -7.10
CA ILE A 8 4.55 18.37 -8.23
C ILE A 8 5.61 19.04 -9.09
N TYR A 9 6.76 18.38 -9.21
CA TYR A 9 7.90 18.92 -9.94
C TYR A 9 8.11 18.16 -11.24
N ASP A 10 8.33 18.91 -12.32
CA ASP A 10 8.69 18.35 -13.63
C ASP A 10 10.21 18.42 -13.78
N PHE A 11 10.87 17.27 -13.62
CA PHE A 11 12.33 17.20 -13.72
C PHE A 11 12.86 17.39 -15.14
N ASP A 12 12.08 17.06 -16.16
CA ASP A 12 12.50 17.16 -17.55
C ASP A 12 12.53 18.63 -18.01
N ASN A 13 11.61 19.44 -17.49
CA ASN A 13 11.47 20.86 -17.83
C ASN A 13 11.88 21.80 -16.70
N ASP A 14 12.44 21.28 -15.62
CA ASP A 14 12.96 22.03 -14.46
C ASP A 14 12.01 23.11 -13.88
N HIS A 15 10.72 22.74 -13.71
CA HIS A 15 9.72 23.66 -13.17
C HIS A 15 8.67 22.97 -12.28
N LEU A 16 8.03 23.77 -11.42
CA LEU A 16 6.87 23.34 -10.65
C LEU A 16 5.63 23.31 -11.55
N LYS A 17 4.93 22.17 -11.56
CA LYS A 17 3.67 22.02 -12.30
C LYS A 17 2.54 22.85 -11.66
N GLU A 18 1.68 23.43 -12.49
CA GLU A 18 0.48 24.14 -12.04
C GLU A 18 -0.47 23.26 -11.25
N ASP A 19 -0.49 21.96 -11.53
CA ASP A 19 -1.20 20.93 -10.74
C ASP A 19 -0.91 21.02 -9.23
N SER A 20 0.23 21.60 -8.83
CA SER A 20 0.55 21.81 -7.42
C SER A 20 -0.47 22.70 -6.71
N LYS A 21 -1.04 23.69 -7.41
CA LYS A 21 -2.06 24.60 -6.86
C LYS A 21 -3.36 23.85 -6.65
N GLU A 22 -3.80 23.08 -7.66
CA GLU A 22 -5.00 22.26 -7.58
C GLU A 22 -4.87 21.20 -6.47
N LEU A 23 -3.74 20.50 -6.40
CA LEU A 23 -3.47 19.52 -5.36
C LEU A 23 -3.60 20.12 -3.97
N ASN A 24 -2.94 21.27 -3.71
CA ASN A 24 -2.98 21.91 -2.39
C ASN A 24 -4.40 22.37 -2.03
N LYS A 25 -5.16 22.90 -3.00
CA LYS A 25 -6.56 23.28 -2.79
C LYS A 25 -7.40 22.07 -2.35
N LYS A 26 -7.29 20.95 -3.06
CA LYS A 26 -8.02 19.70 -2.72
C LYS A 26 -7.59 19.12 -1.36
N LEU A 27 -6.32 19.19 -1.02
CA LEU A 27 -5.83 18.75 0.29
C LEU A 27 -6.39 19.64 1.43
N GLN A 28 -6.56 20.95 1.20
CA GLN A 28 -7.22 21.83 2.16
C GLN A 28 -8.72 21.51 2.31
N GLU A 29 -9.42 21.22 1.22
CA GLU A 29 -10.86 20.89 1.22
C GLU A 29 -11.17 19.64 2.08
N ILE A 30 -10.24 18.70 2.21
CA ILE A 30 -10.38 17.49 3.04
C ILE A 30 -9.73 17.60 4.41
N ASP A 31 -9.32 18.81 4.83
CA ASP A 31 -8.61 19.05 6.10
C ASP A 31 -7.38 18.14 6.28
N PHE A 32 -6.60 17.94 5.20
CA PHE A 32 -5.40 17.11 5.22
C PHE A 32 -4.37 17.63 6.23
N SER A 33 -3.89 16.75 7.10
CA SER A 33 -3.00 17.13 8.21
C SER A 33 -1.53 16.88 7.88
N TYR A 34 -0.73 17.94 7.86
CA TYR A 34 0.72 17.89 7.67
C TYR A 34 1.47 17.71 9.00
N PRO A 35 2.72 17.18 9.00
CA PRO A 35 3.43 16.64 7.84
C PRO A 35 2.88 15.27 7.41
N VAL A 36 3.12 14.89 6.16
CA VAL A 36 2.86 13.52 5.69
C VAL A 36 3.74 12.54 6.45
N LYS A 37 3.13 11.49 7.01
CA LYS A 37 3.87 10.43 7.71
C LYS A 37 4.53 9.45 6.75
N ASN A 38 3.75 8.97 5.78
CA ASN A 38 4.23 8.02 4.77
C ASN A 38 3.53 8.23 3.43
N ILE A 39 4.23 7.84 2.37
CA ILE A 39 3.72 7.82 1.01
C ILE A 39 4.24 6.57 0.28
N TRP A 40 3.35 5.86 -0.41
CA TRP A 40 3.67 4.72 -1.25
C TRP A 40 3.06 4.89 -2.64
N GLY A 41 3.80 4.49 -3.65
CA GLY A 41 3.38 4.55 -5.05
C GLY A 41 4.40 3.89 -5.95
N LYS A 42 4.01 3.59 -7.19
CA LYS A 42 4.92 3.15 -8.24
C LYS A 42 5.14 4.27 -9.25
N THR A 43 6.40 4.59 -9.49
CA THR A 43 6.81 5.66 -10.41
C THR A 43 7.11 5.16 -11.83
N THR A 44 6.86 3.88 -12.12
CA THR A 44 7.09 3.32 -13.45
C THR A 44 6.04 3.76 -14.46
N ASN A 45 6.48 4.04 -15.69
CA ASN A 45 5.60 4.37 -16.82
C ASN A 45 5.00 3.13 -17.49
N ILE A 46 5.55 1.93 -17.21
CA ILE A 46 5.09 0.66 -17.79
C ILE A 46 4.24 -0.06 -16.74
N LYS A 47 2.97 0.29 -16.69
CA LYS A 47 2.00 -0.34 -15.81
C LYS A 47 0.62 -0.40 -16.46
N PRO A 48 -0.14 -1.50 -16.28
CA PRO A 48 -1.46 -1.64 -16.91
C PRO A 48 -2.49 -0.68 -16.34
N PHE A 49 -2.32 -0.26 -15.08
CA PHE A 49 -3.18 0.68 -14.36
C PHE A 49 -2.34 1.57 -13.46
N ASP A 50 -2.84 2.77 -13.21
CA ASP A 50 -2.29 3.68 -12.21
C ASP A 50 -3.23 3.75 -10.99
N LEU A 51 -2.82 3.12 -9.91
CA LEU A 51 -3.51 3.23 -8.61
C LEU A 51 -3.16 4.54 -7.88
N GLY A 52 -2.21 5.31 -8.41
CA GLY A 52 -1.73 6.53 -7.79
C GLY A 52 -0.87 6.27 -6.56
N TYR A 53 -0.97 7.17 -5.60
CA TYR A 53 -0.23 7.12 -4.35
C TYR A 53 -1.16 6.85 -3.17
N LEU A 54 -0.70 6.06 -2.21
CA LEU A 54 -1.31 5.92 -0.90
C LEU A 54 -0.52 6.79 0.09
N ILE A 55 -1.21 7.65 0.83
CA ILE A 55 -0.59 8.67 1.68
C ILE A 55 -1.22 8.61 3.07
N ILE A 56 -0.40 8.57 4.12
CA ILE A 56 -0.87 8.73 5.50
C ILE A 56 -0.53 10.13 5.99
N ASP A 57 -1.55 10.84 6.45
CA ASP A 57 -1.43 12.17 7.05
C ASP A 57 -0.99 12.13 8.52
N ASN A 58 -0.78 13.30 9.13
CA ASN A 58 -0.35 13.39 10.53
C ASN A 58 -1.41 12.89 11.55
N LYS A 59 -2.67 12.85 11.15
CA LYS A 59 -3.78 12.29 11.96
C LYS A 59 -3.99 10.80 11.77
N ASN A 60 -3.08 10.08 11.08
CA ASN A 60 -3.22 8.66 10.70
C ASN A 60 -4.42 8.37 9.78
N ARG A 61 -4.82 9.29 8.94
CA ARG A 61 -5.81 9.01 7.90
C ARG A 61 -5.09 8.57 6.64
N LEU A 62 -5.62 7.55 5.98
CA LEU A 62 -5.09 7.02 4.73
C LEU A 62 -5.87 7.58 3.54
N PHE A 63 -5.16 8.08 2.55
CA PHE A 63 -5.75 8.62 1.34
C PHE A 63 -5.15 7.96 0.10
N ASN A 64 -5.98 7.75 -0.91
CA ASN A 64 -5.54 7.47 -2.26
C ASN A 64 -5.52 8.79 -3.05
N LEU A 65 -4.36 9.12 -3.60
CA LEU A 65 -4.13 10.28 -4.46
C LEU A 65 -3.79 9.80 -5.85
N LYS A 66 -4.57 10.14 -6.85
CA LYS A 66 -4.27 9.85 -8.26
C LYS A 66 -4.64 11.01 -9.17
N LYS A 67 -4.03 11.07 -10.35
CA LYS A 67 -4.44 11.95 -11.43
C LYS A 67 -5.04 11.11 -12.56
N GLU A 68 -6.28 11.39 -12.92
CA GLU A 68 -7.01 10.68 -13.97
C GLU A 68 -7.72 11.71 -14.87
N ASN A 69 -7.56 11.58 -16.18
CA ASN A 69 -8.12 12.51 -17.18
C ASN A 69 -7.83 13.98 -16.84
N ASN A 70 -6.61 14.28 -16.47
CA ASN A 70 -6.14 15.61 -16.00
C ASN A 70 -6.77 16.14 -14.71
N ASN A 71 -7.57 15.33 -14.00
CA ASN A 71 -8.15 15.71 -12.71
C ASN A 71 -7.41 15.01 -11.57
N ILE A 72 -7.05 15.76 -10.55
CA ILE A 72 -6.52 15.22 -9.30
C ILE A 72 -7.68 14.69 -8.48
N GLN A 73 -7.62 13.43 -8.09
CA GLN A 73 -8.59 12.76 -7.23
C GLN A 73 -7.93 12.41 -5.91
N ILE A 74 -8.61 12.71 -4.80
CA ILE A 74 -8.19 12.34 -3.46
C ILE A 74 -9.38 11.66 -2.79
N LYS A 75 -9.19 10.42 -2.33
CA LYS A 75 -10.20 9.64 -1.63
C LYS A 75 -9.65 9.17 -0.30
N GLU A 76 -10.35 9.42 0.79
CA GLU A 76 -10.03 8.81 2.08
C GLU A 76 -10.39 7.32 2.03
N ILE A 77 -9.49 6.48 2.55
CA ILE A 77 -9.63 5.03 2.64
C ILE A 77 -9.88 4.69 4.10
N GLU A 78 -11.00 4.05 4.35
CA GLU A 78 -11.29 3.50 5.67
C GLU A 78 -10.42 2.28 5.93
N TYR A 79 -9.80 2.23 7.11
CA TYR A 79 -9.03 1.08 7.56
C TYR A 79 -9.18 0.91 9.08
N PRO A 80 -8.82 -0.24 9.67
CA PRO A 80 -8.97 -0.47 11.11
C PRO A 80 -8.25 0.59 11.94
N LYS A 81 -8.96 1.32 12.79
CA LYS A 81 -8.48 2.52 13.52
C LYS A 81 -7.34 2.25 14.52
N ASN A 82 -7.13 1.00 14.89
CA ASN A 82 -6.16 0.56 15.91
C ASN A 82 -4.88 -0.04 15.32
N ILE A 83 -4.63 0.16 14.02
CA ILE A 83 -3.40 -0.27 13.38
C ILE A 83 -2.55 0.93 12.95
N ASP A 84 -1.23 0.81 13.11
CA ASP A 84 -0.27 1.77 12.57
C ASP A 84 0.44 1.13 11.38
N ILE A 85 0.07 1.54 10.18
CA ILE A 85 0.65 1.03 8.94
C ILE A 85 2.08 1.53 8.81
N VAL A 86 3.03 0.61 8.64
CA VAL A 86 4.45 0.91 8.43
C VAL A 86 4.90 0.69 7.00
N TYR A 87 4.18 -0.15 6.25
CA TYR A 87 4.52 -0.48 4.88
C TYR A 87 3.28 -0.80 4.05
N ILE A 88 3.24 -0.31 2.81
CA ILE A 88 2.27 -0.72 1.79
C ILE A 88 3.04 -1.06 0.50
N ASN A 89 2.76 -2.22 -0.06
CA ASN A 89 3.14 -2.58 -1.42
C ASN A 89 1.94 -2.38 -2.34
N ILE A 90 2.10 -1.60 -3.40
CA ILE A 90 1.06 -1.38 -4.41
C ILE A 90 1.23 -2.38 -5.54
N ALA A 91 0.14 -3.10 -5.88
CA ALA A 91 0.07 -4.06 -6.98
C ALA A 91 -0.81 -3.52 -8.11
N GLU A 92 -0.18 -3.07 -9.20
CA GLU A 92 -0.85 -2.58 -10.39
C GLU A 92 -0.87 -3.68 -11.46
N ASN A 93 -1.72 -4.69 -11.29
CA ASN A 93 -1.83 -5.83 -12.20
C ASN A 93 -3.08 -5.75 -13.08
N LYS A 94 -3.06 -6.49 -14.22
CA LYS A 94 -4.18 -6.50 -15.17
C LYS A 94 -5.49 -7.10 -14.61
N GLN A 95 -5.39 -7.97 -13.60
CA GLN A 95 -6.56 -8.67 -13.05
C GLN A 95 -7.39 -7.81 -12.12
N GLN A 96 -6.86 -6.68 -11.63
CA GLN A 96 -7.57 -5.74 -10.75
C GLN A 96 -8.23 -6.40 -9.52
N ASN A 97 -7.65 -7.50 -9.04
CA ASN A 97 -8.18 -8.24 -7.89
C ASN A 97 -7.61 -7.78 -6.54
N LEU A 98 -6.41 -7.20 -6.58
CA LEU A 98 -5.74 -6.61 -5.42
C LEU A 98 -5.14 -5.26 -5.78
N SER A 99 -5.24 -4.32 -4.87
CA SER A 99 -4.45 -3.08 -4.89
C SER A 99 -3.09 -3.23 -4.21
N GLY A 100 -2.88 -4.32 -3.44
CA GLY A 100 -1.60 -4.62 -2.82
C GLY A 100 -1.70 -5.36 -1.49
N TYR A 101 -0.75 -5.06 -0.60
CA TYR A 101 -0.78 -5.50 0.78
C TYR A 101 -0.17 -4.45 1.72
N ALA A 102 -0.57 -4.48 2.98
CA ALA A 102 -0.06 -3.61 4.03
C ALA A 102 0.51 -4.42 5.20
N ILE A 103 1.44 -3.80 5.93
CA ILE A 103 2.01 -4.33 7.16
C ILE A 103 1.91 -3.25 8.22
N ASP A 104 1.47 -3.60 9.43
CA ASP A 104 1.43 -2.70 10.57
C ASP A 104 2.66 -2.84 11.48
N LYS A 105 2.81 -1.94 12.45
CA LYS A 105 3.93 -1.94 13.41
C LYS A 105 3.99 -3.18 14.30
N ASN A 106 2.90 -3.94 14.41
CA ASN A 106 2.79 -5.17 15.18
C ASN A 106 3.06 -6.41 14.31
N SER A 107 3.55 -6.23 13.08
CA SER A 107 3.80 -7.30 12.11
C SER A 107 2.54 -8.02 11.61
N ASN A 108 1.36 -7.42 11.74
CA ASN A 108 0.18 -7.96 11.09
C ASN A 108 0.25 -7.68 9.60
N PHE A 109 -0.15 -8.68 8.82
CA PHE A 109 -0.22 -8.62 7.37
C PHE A 109 -1.67 -8.48 6.91
N TYR A 110 -1.91 -7.57 5.96
CA TYR A 110 -3.23 -7.31 5.39
C TYR A 110 -3.15 -7.31 3.87
N LEU A 111 -3.98 -8.12 3.21
CA LEU A 111 -4.26 -7.91 1.80
C LEU A 111 -5.10 -6.66 1.62
N LEU A 112 -4.84 -5.92 0.55
CA LEU A 112 -5.68 -4.81 0.11
C LEU A 112 -6.45 -5.26 -1.13
N THR A 113 -7.77 -5.35 -1.02
CA THR A 113 -8.63 -5.61 -2.18
C THR A 113 -8.50 -4.48 -3.21
N TRP A 114 -9.08 -4.65 -4.39
CA TRP A 114 -9.08 -3.59 -5.40
C TRP A 114 -9.71 -2.28 -4.89
N ASP A 115 -10.73 -2.39 -4.02
CA ASP A 115 -11.42 -1.27 -3.40
C ASP A 115 -10.78 -0.80 -2.09
N PHE A 116 -9.56 -1.26 -1.79
CA PHE A 116 -8.79 -0.95 -0.58
C PHE A 116 -9.39 -1.47 0.74
N GLU A 117 -10.18 -2.53 0.72
CA GLU A 117 -10.55 -3.23 1.96
C GLU A 117 -9.34 -3.98 2.54
N PHE A 118 -9.21 -3.97 3.86
CA PHE A 118 -8.11 -4.60 4.58
C PHE A 118 -8.51 -6.00 5.07
N ILE A 119 -7.98 -7.03 4.44
CA ILE A 119 -8.21 -8.45 4.81
C ILE A 119 -6.99 -8.93 5.60
N LYS A 120 -7.14 -9.12 6.92
CA LYS A 120 -6.05 -9.61 7.74
C LYS A 120 -5.77 -11.09 7.44
N LEU A 121 -4.50 -11.41 7.14
CA LEU A 121 -4.00 -12.78 7.02
C LEU A 121 -3.03 -13.08 8.16
N ASP A 122 -3.19 -14.23 8.80
CA ASP A 122 -2.36 -14.65 9.91
C ASP A 122 -1.03 -15.24 9.42
N LEU A 123 0.08 -14.57 9.72
CA LEU A 123 1.45 -15.01 9.47
C LEU A 123 2.13 -15.33 10.80
N LYS A 124 2.26 -16.62 11.10
CA LYS A 124 2.83 -17.10 12.36
C LYS A 124 4.27 -16.63 12.54
N GLU A 125 4.60 -16.06 13.70
CA GLU A 125 5.96 -15.61 14.05
C GLU A 125 6.56 -14.56 13.09
N PHE A 126 5.75 -13.94 12.22
CA PHE A 126 6.23 -12.92 11.31
C PHE A 126 6.69 -11.68 12.06
N ASP A 127 7.93 -11.23 11.78
CA ASP A 127 8.49 -9.98 12.29
C ASP A 127 9.03 -9.15 11.10
N TYR A 128 8.31 -8.08 10.75
CA TYR A 128 8.66 -7.25 9.59
C TYR A 128 10.02 -6.56 9.72
N LYS A 129 10.57 -6.44 10.93
CA LYS A 129 11.88 -5.83 11.17
C LYS A 129 13.04 -6.78 10.92
N LYS A 130 12.79 -8.09 11.00
CA LYS A 130 13.82 -9.13 10.92
C LYS A 130 13.68 -10.03 9.72
N MET A 131 12.46 -10.16 9.18
CA MET A 131 12.15 -11.12 8.13
C MET A 131 11.97 -10.46 6.78
N ARG A 132 12.48 -11.10 5.74
CA ARG A 132 12.18 -10.78 4.36
C ARG A 132 10.84 -11.42 4.01
N LEU A 133 10.02 -10.72 3.22
CA LEU A 133 8.72 -11.22 2.77
C LEU A 133 8.66 -11.22 1.25
N LYS A 134 8.12 -12.29 0.67
CA LYS A 134 7.76 -12.39 -0.74
C LYS A 134 6.30 -12.81 -0.87
N PHE A 135 5.51 -11.98 -1.53
CA PHE A 135 4.12 -12.22 -1.87
C PHE A 135 4.01 -12.68 -3.33
N ILE A 136 3.30 -13.76 -3.58
CA ILE A 136 3.06 -14.33 -4.90
C ILE A 136 1.56 -14.62 -5.02
N ALA A 137 0.95 -14.20 -6.10
CA ALA A 137 -0.43 -14.52 -6.45
C ALA A 137 -0.45 -15.39 -7.71
N ASP A 138 -0.90 -16.63 -7.59
CA ASP A 138 -1.25 -17.49 -8.70
C ASP A 138 -2.74 -17.35 -9.06
N PRO A 139 -3.32 -18.04 -10.06
CA PRO A 139 -4.74 -17.89 -10.40
C PRO A 139 -5.74 -18.18 -9.28
N VAL A 140 -5.43 -19.09 -8.35
CA VAL A 140 -6.36 -19.56 -7.32
C VAL A 140 -5.93 -19.28 -5.89
N ASN A 141 -4.64 -18.98 -5.66
CA ASN A 141 -4.07 -18.84 -4.33
C ASN A 141 -3.21 -17.59 -4.16
N TYR A 142 -3.04 -17.21 -2.89
CA TYR A 142 -1.97 -16.33 -2.44
C TYR A 142 -0.93 -17.15 -1.69
N LEU A 143 0.33 -17.05 -2.10
CA LEU A 143 1.46 -17.64 -1.40
C LEU A 143 2.29 -16.52 -0.77
N ILE A 144 2.47 -16.60 0.54
CA ILE A 144 3.31 -15.67 1.30
C ILE A 144 4.48 -16.44 1.89
N ARG A 145 5.68 -16.05 1.50
CA ARG A 145 6.93 -16.61 2.02
C ARG A 145 7.66 -15.55 2.83
N TYR A 146 8.16 -15.93 4.00
CA TYR A 146 8.96 -15.04 4.82
C TYR A 146 10.04 -15.83 5.59
N ASP A 147 11.16 -15.19 5.84
CA ASP A 147 12.32 -15.83 6.48
C ASP A 147 13.24 -14.80 7.16
N ASP A 148 13.97 -15.27 8.18
CA ASP A 148 15.07 -14.56 8.85
C ASP A 148 16.43 -15.21 8.58
N GLN A 149 16.55 -16.05 7.53
CA GLN A 149 17.71 -16.86 7.13
C GLN A 149 17.89 -18.15 7.94
N LYS A 150 17.25 -18.32 9.10
CA LYS A 150 17.27 -19.52 9.93
C LYS A 150 15.93 -20.22 9.94
N ASN A 151 14.87 -19.43 9.96
CA ASN A 151 13.50 -19.93 9.99
C ASN A 151 12.83 -19.53 8.68
N TYR A 152 12.25 -20.49 7.96
CA TYR A 152 11.59 -20.30 6.68
C TYR A 152 10.12 -20.68 6.79
N TYR A 153 9.26 -19.80 6.40
CA TYR A 153 7.81 -19.98 6.44
C TYR A 153 7.21 -19.80 5.05
N ALA A 154 6.22 -20.62 4.75
CA ALA A 154 5.37 -20.46 3.57
C ALA A 154 3.93 -20.73 3.95
N VAL A 155 3.04 -19.79 3.64
CA VAL A 155 1.60 -19.90 3.93
C VAL A 155 0.81 -19.70 2.65
N ILE A 156 -0.17 -20.56 2.41
CA ILE A 156 -1.05 -20.52 1.25
C ILE A 156 -2.45 -20.18 1.71
N TYR A 157 -3.05 -19.19 1.06
CA TYR A 157 -4.43 -18.75 1.27
C TYR A 157 -5.23 -18.90 -0.02
N SER A 158 -6.49 -19.33 0.11
CA SER A 158 -7.46 -19.31 -0.99
C SER A 158 -7.78 -17.87 -1.40
N LYS A 159 -7.95 -17.65 -2.69
CA LYS A 159 -8.42 -16.33 -3.20
C LYS A 159 -9.92 -16.15 -3.02
N ASP A 160 -10.69 -17.23 -2.97
CA ASP A 160 -12.15 -17.17 -2.95
C ASP A 160 -12.69 -16.71 -1.59
N ASP A 161 -12.06 -17.18 -0.50
CA ASP A 161 -12.57 -16.94 0.85
C ASP A 161 -11.49 -16.52 1.86
N TYR A 162 -10.26 -16.29 1.39
CA TYR A 162 -9.09 -15.88 2.20
C TYR A 162 -8.75 -16.85 3.34
N LYS A 163 -9.22 -18.12 3.27
CA LYS A 163 -8.87 -19.12 4.27
C LYS A 163 -7.48 -19.70 4.05
N LYS A 164 -6.81 -19.96 5.15
CA LYS A 164 -5.53 -20.64 5.15
C LYS A 164 -5.70 -22.07 4.69
N ILE A 165 -5.03 -22.44 3.59
CA ILE A 165 -5.04 -23.79 3.02
C ILE A 165 -3.90 -24.61 3.62
N LYS A 166 -2.70 -24.03 3.70
CA LYS A 166 -1.50 -24.75 4.14
C LYS A 166 -0.50 -23.78 4.75
N GLU A 167 0.20 -24.28 5.75
CA GLU A 167 1.35 -23.60 6.35
C GLU A 167 2.51 -24.58 6.44
N ILE A 168 3.70 -24.13 6.07
CA ILE A 168 4.94 -24.91 6.11
C ILE A 168 5.97 -24.08 6.86
N ASN A 169 6.68 -24.74 7.76
CA ASN A 169 7.78 -24.13 8.53
C ASN A 169 8.99 -25.06 8.43
N PHE A 170 10.14 -24.47 8.05
CA PHE A 170 11.43 -25.14 8.08
C PHE A 170 12.34 -24.38 9.04
N LYS A 171 12.97 -25.10 9.95
CA LYS A 171 14.04 -24.59 10.81
C LYS A 171 15.33 -25.26 10.40
N ASP A 172 16.38 -24.49 10.17
CA ASP A 172 17.74 -24.99 10.07
C ASP A 172 18.27 -25.38 11.44
#